data_9cc0ab64f37543cb66cb204921c4673f
#
_entry.id   9cc0ab64f37543cb66cb204921c4673f
#
_cell.length_a   1.000
_cell.length_b   1.000
_cell.length_c   1.000
_cell.angle_alpha   90.00
_cell.angle_beta   90.00
_cell.angle_gamma   90.00
#
_symmetry.space_group_name_H-M   'P 1'
#
loop_
_entity.id
_entity.type
_entity.pdbx_description
1 polymer ?
#
loop_
_entity_poly.entity_id
_entity_poly.type
_entity_poly.pdbx_seq_one_letter_code
_entity_poly.pdbx_strand_id
1 'polypeptide(L)'
;MVKKGAKVILIDRVDNRLTASRGNFGLVWVQGKGKGMPRYVEWCIEATERWPEFAENLENETGFNLNYEKTGGLEICLGEEEHQERINFIEEMSQASNSGRYDCEMISKKKLQSMLPKIKLGKEVSGASFCSQDGCVTPLNLLKAMNSSFQQKGGTYRPEQTVQKIEFSSNEFKIETGTHNFKTEKLVIAGGLMTTKLAKMVGMEVPVIPERGQILVTERTSRVFNYPTAEIRQNYDGSFMLGSSHEAGDYDTDTSYEVLQKIAKRAIRILPNLKNLQLIRSWGALRVLTPDQKPVYLESDQCPGAYAITSHSGVSLASIHSSILVEWILEERIPPGFTAFHPKRFNVQEAI
;
A
#
# COMPACT_ATOMS: atom_id res chain seq x y z
N MET A 1 -9.75 -16.84 1.66
CA MET A 1 -10.84 -17.57 0.98
C MET A 1 -10.48 -19.02 0.75
N VAL A 2 -9.47 -19.35 -0.09
CA VAL A 2 -9.09 -20.75 -0.37
C VAL A 2 -8.80 -21.54 0.92
N LYS A 3 -8.08 -20.97 1.87
CA LYS A 3 -7.86 -21.57 3.22
C LYS A 3 -9.16 -21.92 3.98
N LYS A 4 -10.27 -21.24 3.68
CA LYS A 4 -11.61 -21.50 4.26
C LYS A 4 -12.47 -22.41 3.36
N GLY A 5 -11.88 -23.08 2.38
CA GLY A 5 -12.55 -24.07 1.52
C GLY A 5 -13.29 -23.46 0.31
N ALA A 6 -13.23 -22.16 0.07
CA ALA A 6 -13.86 -21.58 -1.10
C ALA A 6 -13.08 -21.92 -2.37
N LYS A 7 -13.81 -22.29 -3.45
CA LYS A 7 -13.24 -22.41 -4.79
C LYS A 7 -13.05 -21.01 -5.39
N VAL A 8 -11.81 -20.60 -5.59
CA VAL A 8 -11.48 -19.24 -6.01
C VAL A 8 -10.72 -19.22 -7.33
N ILE A 9 -11.17 -18.38 -8.26
CA ILE A 9 -10.47 -18.07 -9.50
C ILE A 9 -10.02 -16.61 -9.42
N LEU A 10 -8.72 -16.36 -9.58
CA LEU A 10 -8.14 -15.04 -9.71
C LEU A 10 -7.90 -14.74 -11.19
N ILE A 11 -8.58 -13.74 -11.69
CA ILE A 11 -8.48 -13.27 -13.08
C ILE A 11 -7.68 -11.97 -13.08
N ASP A 12 -6.66 -11.87 -13.92
CA ASP A 12 -5.84 -10.66 -14.08
C ASP A 12 -5.57 -10.38 -15.55
N ARG A 13 -5.51 -9.11 -15.92
CA ARG A 13 -5.18 -8.71 -17.29
C ARG A 13 -3.67 -8.75 -17.53
N VAL A 14 -3.29 -8.80 -18.79
CA VAL A 14 -1.92 -8.47 -19.19
C VAL A 14 -1.71 -6.97 -19.00
N ASP A 15 -0.69 -6.62 -18.26
CA ASP A 15 -0.20 -5.26 -18.21
C ASP A 15 1.33 -5.28 -18.19
N ASN A 16 1.94 -4.77 -19.23
CA ASN A 16 3.39 -4.65 -19.34
C ASN A 16 3.96 -3.50 -18.50
N ARG A 17 3.09 -2.68 -17.87
CA ARG A 17 3.49 -1.57 -17.02
C ARG A 17 3.74 -2.06 -15.60
N LEU A 18 4.49 -1.26 -14.85
CA LEU A 18 4.65 -1.46 -13.42
C LEU A 18 3.35 -1.02 -12.70
N THR A 19 2.49 -2.00 -12.42
CA THR A 19 1.29 -1.78 -11.61
C THR A 19 1.67 -1.42 -10.17
N ALA A 20 0.72 -0.88 -9.39
CA ALA A 20 0.93 -0.53 -7.99
C ALA A 20 1.51 -1.69 -7.16
N SER A 21 1.10 -2.93 -7.43
CA SER A 21 1.61 -4.12 -6.74
C SER A 21 3.06 -4.45 -7.07
N ARG A 22 3.56 -4.04 -8.24
CA ARG A 22 4.94 -4.33 -8.69
C ARG A 22 5.90 -3.17 -8.49
N GLY A 23 5.40 -1.94 -8.61
CA GLY A 23 6.22 -0.73 -8.60
C GLY A 23 6.24 0.03 -7.27
N ASN A 24 5.65 -0.50 -6.20
CA ASN A 24 5.56 0.18 -4.92
C ASN A 24 6.86 0.15 -4.11
N PHE A 25 6.91 1.00 -3.07
CA PHE A 25 8.09 1.18 -2.21
C PHE A 25 8.22 0.11 -1.12
N GLY A 26 7.17 -0.65 -0.83
CA GLY A 26 7.17 -1.77 0.13
C GLY A 26 7.10 -1.37 1.59
N LEU A 27 6.49 -0.24 1.92
CA LEU A 27 6.28 0.17 3.31
C LEU A 27 5.07 -0.56 3.92
N VAL A 28 5.25 -1.02 5.14
CA VAL A 28 4.20 -1.42 6.07
C VAL A 28 4.11 -0.29 7.09
N TRP A 29 3.07 0.56 6.98
CA TRP A 29 3.16 1.92 7.48
C TRP A 29 1.93 2.38 8.22
N VAL A 30 2.10 2.96 9.41
CA VAL A 30 1.06 3.55 10.26
C VAL A 30 1.16 5.08 10.25
N GLN A 31 2.36 5.62 10.50
CA GLN A 31 2.52 7.07 10.58
C GLN A 31 2.11 7.75 9.26
N GLY A 32 1.30 8.79 9.38
CA GLY A 32 0.77 9.48 8.20
C GLY A 32 -0.47 8.86 7.57
N LYS A 33 -1.00 7.77 8.11
CA LYS A 33 -2.22 7.13 7.59
C LYS A 33 -3.45 7.48 8.43
N GLY A 34 -4.54 7.85 7.78
CA GLY A 34 -5.84 7.98 8.42
C GLY A 34 -6.16 9.37 8.99
N LYS A 35 -5.40 10.42 8.66
CA LYS A 35 -5.77 11.79 9.03
C LYS A 35 -7.22 12.08 8.65
N GLY A 36 -8.02 12.56 9.64
CA GLY A 36 -9.46 12.82 9.48
C GLY A 36 -10.34 11.57 9.36
N MET A 37 -9.80 10.36 9.60
CA MET A 37 -10.59 9.12 9.66
C MET A 37 -10.02 8.19 10.75
N PRO A 38 -10.41 8.34 12.02
CA PRO A 38 -9.90 7.54 13.14
C PRO A 38 -9.98 6.03 12.91
N ARG A 39 -11.07 5.54 12.30
CA ARG A 39 -11.19 4.11 11.98
C ARG A 39 -10.08 3.61 11.05
N TYR A 40 -9.59 4.44 10.13
CA TYR A 40 -8.48 4.06 9.25
C TYR A 40 -7.14 4.03 9.99
N VAL A 41 -6.93 4.92 10.97
CA VAL A 41 -5.76 4.83 11.87
C VAL A 41 -5.74 3.49 12.58
N GLU A 42 -6.84 3.13 13.24
CA GLU A 42 -6.99 1.84 13.94
C GLU A 42 -6.80 0.65 12.98
N TRP A 43 -7.33 0.75 11.77
CA TRP A 43 -7.19 -0.27 10.73
C TRP A 43 -5.74 -0.50 10.32
N CYS A 44 -4.95 0.58 10.23
CA CYS A 44 -3.51 0.48 9.95
C CYS A 44 -2.73 -0.14 11.12
N ILE A 45 -3.07 0.24 12.36
CA ILE A 45 -2.47 -0.33 13.58
C ILE A 45 -2.77 -1.84 13.65
N GLU A 46 -4.04 -2.23 13.53
CA GLU A 46 -4.46 -3.64 13.50
C GLU A 46 -3.73 -4.43 12.41
N ALA A 47 -3.51 -3.81 11.24
CA ALA A 47 -2.78 -4.45 10.15
C ALA A 47 -1.32 -4.70 10.51
N THR A 48 -0.62 -3.72 11.07
CA THR A 48 0.80 -3.86 11.43
C THR A 48 1.02 -4.82 12.61
N GLU A 49 0.04 -4.97 13.51
CA GLU A 49 0.07 -5.96 14.57
C GLU A 49 -0.03 -7.40 14.04
N ARG A 50 -0.79 -7.60 12.96
CA ARG A 50 -0.97 -8.91 12.29
C ARG A 50 0.14 -9.25 11.29
N TRP A 51 0.91 -8.26 10.86
CA TRP A 51 1.93 -8.44 9.82
C TRP A 51 3.00 -9.48 10.17
N PRO A 52 3.56 -9.56 11.41
CA PRO A 52 4.57 -10.57 11.76
C PRO A 52 4.07 -12.00 11.49
N GLU A 53 2.91 -12.36 12.02
CA GLU A 53 2.30 -13.67 11.80
C GLU A 53 1.94 -13.92 10.33
N PHE A 54 1.42 -12.90 9.64
CA PHE A 54 1.10 -12.99 8.22
C PHE A 54 2.34 -13.27 7.37
N ALA A 55 3.46 -12.60 7.66
CA ALA A 55 4.72 -12.79 6.94
C ALA A 55 5.31 -14.19 7.23
N GLU A 56 5.40 -14.59 8.50
CA GLU A 56 5.90 -15.89 8.91
C GLU A 56 5.12 -17.04 8.28
N ASN A 57 3.78 -16.98 8.34
CA ASN A 57 2.92 -17.97 7.72
C ASN A 57 3.16 -18.07 6.22
N LEU A 58 3.33 -16.94 5.54
CA LEU A 58 3.52 -16.91 4.10
C LEU A 58 4.91 -17.43 3.69
N GLU A 59 5.96 -17.11 4.46
CA GLU A 59 7.31 -17.63 4.28
C GLU A 59 7.36 -19.14 4.51
N ASN A 60 6.77 -19.63 5.61
CA ASN A 60 6.71 -21.07 5.92
C ASN A 60 5.95 -21.87 4.86
N GLU A 61 4.85 -21.32 4.35
CA GLU A 61 4.03 -21.97 3.33
C GLU A 61 4.74 -22.06 1.97
N THR A 62 5.54 -21.06 1.61
CA THR A 62 6.02 -20.90 0.23
C THR A 62 7.52 -21.04 0.06
N GLY A 63 8.28 -20.95 1.13
CA GLY A 63 9.73 -20.92 1.12
C GLY A 63 10.33 -19.61 0.59
N PHE A 64 9.51 -18.60 0.26
CA PHE A 64 10.00 -17.29 -0.18
C PHE A 64 10.29 -16.40 1.01
N ASN A 65 11.52 -15.87 1.10
CA ASN A 65 11.85 -14.85 2.07
C ASN A 65 11.25 -13.50 1.64
N LEU A 66 10.36 -12.94 2.45
CA LEU A 66 9.73 -11.65 2.19
C LEU A 66 10.65 -10.47 2.51
N ASN A 67 11.71 -10.71 3.26
CA ASN A 67 12.54 -9.67 3.88
C ASN A 67 11.66 -8.64 4.62
N TYR A 68 10.66 -9.14 5.35
CA TYR A 68 9.83 -8.31 6.20
C TYR A 68 10.60 -7.91 7.44
N GLU A 69 10.63 -6.62 7.72
CA GLU A 69 11.29 -6.05 8.89
C GLU A 69 10.37 -5.05 9.58
N LYS A 70 10.14 -5.26 10.88
CA LYS A 70 9.42 -4.31 11.75
C LYS A 70 10.42 -3.62 12.67
N THR A 71 11.27 -2.79 12.07
CA THR A 71 12.32 -2.05 12.79
C THR A 71 11.85 -0.70 13.34
N GLY A 72 10.64 -0.32 13.05
CA GLY A 72 10.16 1.05 13.10
C GLY A 72 10.45 1.80 11.81
N GLY A 73 9.80 2.96 11.67
CA GLY A 73 9.97 3.85 10.51
C GLY A 73 10.26 5.28 10.93
N LEU A 74 10.88 6.03 10.05
CA LEU A 74 11.26 7.42 10.28
C LEU A 74 10.66 8.34 9.21
N GLU A 75 10.20 9.52 9.59
CA GLU A 75 10.03 10.63 8.65
C GLU A 75 10.97 11.78 9.06
N ILE A 76 12.02 11.96 8.24
CA ILE A 76 13.13 12.87 8.54
C ILE A 76 12.78 14.28 8.05
N CYS A 77 12.89 15.27 8.92
CA CYS A 77 12.59 16.65 8.66
C CYS A 77 13.84 17.44 8.26
N LEU A 78 13.73 18.27 7.22
CA LEU A 78 14.76 19.20 6.76
C LEU A 78 14.39 20.63 7.12
N GLY A 79 15.10 21.21 8.07
CA GLY A 79 14.84 22.54 8.59
C GLY A 79 13.76 22.57 9.66
N GLU A 80 13.55 23.76 10.23
CA GLU A 80 12.63 23.96 11.36
C GLU A 80 11.16 23.93 10.90
N GLU A 81 10.87 24.39 9.71
CA GLU A 81 9.51 24.41 9.14
C GLU A 81 8.94 23.00 9.03
N GLU A 82 9.63 22.07 8.32
CA GLU A 82 9.20 20.68 8.22
C GLU A 82 9.10 20.00 9.60
N HIS A 83 10.00 20.38 10.54
CA HIS A 83 9.99 19.86 11.90
C HIS A 83 8.70 20.27 12.63
N GLN A 84 8.35 21.56 12.60
CA GLN A 84 7.15 22.05 13.28
C GLN A 84 5.86 21.52 12.64
N GLU A 85 5.80 21.44 11.32
CA GLU A 85 4.69 20.82 10.61
C GLU A 85 4.51 19.37 11.05
N ARG A 86 5.63 18.65 11.21
CA ARG A 86 5.59 17.24 11.62
C ARG A 86 5.15 17.07 13.07
N ILE A 87 5.56 17.95 13.99
CA ILE A 87 5.06 17.98 15.37
C ILE A 87 3.54 18.11 15.36
N ASN A 88 3.02 19.14 14.72
CA ASN A 88 1.59 19.41 14.65
C ASN A 88 0.82 18.21 14.08
N PHE A 89 1.37 17.60 13.03
CA PHE A 89 0.78 16.43 12.40
C PHE A 89 0.72 15.21 13.34
N ILE A 90 1.82 14.90 14.07
CA ILE A 90 1.85 13.76 15.00
C ILE A 90 0.90 13.99 16.18
N GLU A 91 0.81 15.21 16.69
CA GLU A 91 -0.14 15.57 17.75
C GLU A 91 -1.60 15.39 17.29
N GLU A 92 -1.94 15.86 16.08
CA GLU A 92 -3.27 15.66 15.50
C GLU A 92 -3.61 14.17 15.33
N MET A 93 -2.67 13.39 14.83
CA MET A 93 -2.86 11.96 14.63
C MET A 93 -3.01 11.19 15.95
N SER A 94 -2.24 11.58 16.98
CA SER A 94 -2.34 11.00 18.32
C SER A 94 -3.70 11.28 18.95
N GLN A 95 -4.22 12.49 18.80
CA GLN A 95 -5.56 12.87 19.27
C GLN A 95 -6.67 12.15 18.49
N ALA A 96 -6.47 11.88 17.20
CA ALA A 96 -7.43 11.17 16.36
C ALA A 96 -7.48 9.65 16.64
N SER A 97 -6.45 9.09 17.27
CA SER A 97 -6.44 7.67 17.65
C SER A 97 -7.31 7.44 18.89
N ASN A 98 -8.45 6.79 18.72
CA ASN A 98 -9.39 6.51 19.82
C ASN A 98 -8.86 5.46 20.81
N SER A 99 -7.89 4.66 20.44
CA SER A 99 -7.36 3.54 21.23
C SER A 99 -6.13 3.91 22.08
N GLY A 100 -5.52 5.06 21.84
CA GLY A 100 -4.24 5.42 22.44
C GLY A 100 -3.05 4.54 21.96
N ARG A 101 -3.26 3.72 20.91
CA ARG A 101 -2.23 2.80 20.38
C ARG A 101 -1.36 3.41 19.28
N TYR A 102 -1.56 4.69 18.94
CA TYR A 102 -0.75 5.38 17.95
C TYR A 102 0.63 5.68 18.52
N ASP A 103 1.59 4.84 18.23
CA ASP A 103 2.94 4.87 18.80
C ASP A 103 3.92 5.60 17.87
N CYS A 104 3.65 6.89 17.64
CA CYS A 104 4.53 7.77 16.86
C CYS A 104 4.95 8.96 17.71
N GLU A 105 6.25 9.22 17.76
CA GLU A 105 6.84 10.30 18.55
C GLU A 105 7.81 11.16 17.74
N MET A 106 7.99 12.40 18.13
CA MET A 106 9.05 13.26 17.60
C MET A 106 10.36 12.98 18.31
N ILE A 107 11.44 12.81 17.52
CA ILE A 107 12.80 12.59 18.03
C ILE A 107 13.75 13.67 17.55
N SER A 108 14.63 14.10 18.45
CA SER A 108 15.64 15.12 18.13
C SER A 108 16.70 14.58 17.15
N LYS A 109 17.37 15.50 16.44
CA LYS A 109 18.53 15.14 15.59
C LYS A 109 19.59 14.33 16.34
N LYS A 110 19.84 14.63 17.61
CA LYS A 110 20.80 13.88 18.46
C LYS A 110 20.36 12.43 18.65
N LYS A 111 19.08 12.20 18.96
CA LYS A 111 18.51 10.86 19.10
C LYS A 111 18.54 10.12 17.77
N LEU A 112 18.12 10.76 16.68
CA LEU A 112 18.17 10.20 15.33
C LEU A 112 19.59 9.78 14.93
N GLN A 113 20.60 10.63 15.21
CA GLN A 113 22.01 10.29 14.94
C GLN A 113 22.49 9.10 15.78
N SER A 114 22.01 8.94 17.02
CA SER A 114 22.35 7.77 17.85
C SER A 114 21.74 6.46 17.33
N MET A 115 20.56 6.54 16.69
CA MET A 115 19.91 5.39 16.04
C MET A 115 20.60 5.00 14.72
N LEU A 116 21.32 5.95 14.09
CA LEU A 116 22.00 5.78 12.81
C LEU A 116 23.53 6.01 12.97
N PRO A 117 24.24 5.23 13.80
CA PRO A 117 25.64 5.51 14.16
C PRO A 117 26.62 5.39 12.99
N LYS A 118 26.27 4.61 11.96
CA LYS A 118 27.11 4.38 10.77
C LYS A 118 26.89 5.40 9.66
N ILE A 119 25.94 6.32 9.84
CA ILE A 119 25.53 7.30 8.83
C ILE A 119 25.71 8.71 9.40
N LYS A 120 26.29 9.58 8.59
CA LYS A 120 26.32 11.02 8.89
C LYS A 120 25.06 11.66 8.30
N LEU A 121 24.24 12.25 9.17
CA LEU A 121 23.07 13.02 8.76
C LEU A 121 23.47 14.33 8.08
N GLY A 122 22.62 14.78 7.14
CA GLY A 122 22.78 16.06 6.50
C GLY A 122 22.71 17.22 7.48
N LYS A 123 23.31 18.35 7.10
CA LYS A 123 23.35 19.55 7.97
C LYS A 123 21.95 20.10 8.26
N GLU A 124 21.07 20.04 7.27
CA GLU A 124 19.70 20.54 7.31
C GLU A 124 18.73 19.65 8.09
N VAL A 125 19.11 18.39 8.40
CA VAL A 125 18.27 17.53 9.22
C VAL A 125 18.06 18.15 10.58
N SER A 126 16.81 18.40 10.97
CA SER A 126 16.42 18.99 12.26
C SER A 126 15.97 17.94 13.28
N GLY A 127 15.35 16.87 12.83
CA GLY A 127 14.84 15.76 13.63
C GLY A 127 14.08 14.79 12.74
N ALA A 128 13.24 13.98 13.36
CA ALA A 128 12.34 13.06 12.66
C ALA A 128 11.14 12.72 13.54
N SER A 129 10.05 12.21 12.94
CA SER A 129 9.15 11.35 13.70
C SER A 129 9.60 9.89 13.59
N PHE A 130 9.39 9.14 14.65
CA PHE A 130 9.63 7.69 14.73
C PHE A 130 8.35 6.98 15.12
N CYS A 131 8.02 5.89 14.43
CA CYS A 131 6.91 5.02 14.77
C CYS A 131 7.40 3.58 14.85
N SER A 132 7.29 2.96 16.04
CA SER A 132 7.77 1.59 16.27
C SER A 132 6.97 0.53 15.51
N GLN A 133 5.74 0.87 15.12
CA GLN A 133 4.81 -0.02 14.41
C GLN A 133 5.13 -0.15 12.92
N ASP A 134 5.91 0.78 12.37
CA ASP A 134 6.27 0.80 10.95
C ASP A 134 7.34 -0.22 10.61
N GLY A 135 7.39 -0.57 9.32
CA GLY A 135 8.36 -1.50 8.78
C GLY A 135 8.37 -1.51 7.26
N CYS A 136 8.99 -2.52 6.71
CA CYS A 136 9.03 -2.69 5.25
C CYS A 136 9.10 -4.17 4.85
N VAL A 137 8.78 -4.40 3.59
CA VAL A 137 8.82 -5.73 2.96
C VAL A 137 9.36 -5.60 1.54
N THR A 138 9.90 -6.66 0.96
CA THR A 138 10.24 -6.68 -0.47
C THR A 138 8.97 -6.94 -1.29
N PRO A 139 8.43 -5.93 -2.02
CA PRO A 139 7.11 -6.03 -2.65
C PRO A 139 6.97 -7.18 -3.64
N LEU A 140 7.99 -7.41 -4.44
CA LEU A 140 7.98 -8.48 -5.45
C LEU A 140 8.00 -9.87 -4.81
N ASN A 141 8.71 -10.04 -3.70
CA ASN A 141 8.73 -11.29 -2.95
C ASN A 141 7.36 -11.54 -2.29
N LEU A 142 6.76 -10.49 -1.73
CA LEU A 142 5.40 -10.57 -1.18
C LEU A 142 4.40 -11.01 -2.25
N LEU A 143 4.38 -10.36 -3.41
CA LEU A 143 3.48 -10.69 -4.51
C LEU A 143 3.67 -12.13 -4.98
N LYS A 144 4.94 -12.56 -5.13
CA LYS A 144 5.31 -13.91 -5.54
C LYS A 144 4.86 -14.97 -4.52
N ALA A 145 5.10 -14.72 -3.24
CA ALA A 145 4.71 -15.62 -2.16
C ALA A 145 3.18 -15.72 -2.04
N MET A 146 2.45 -14.60 -2.10
CA MET A 146 0.98 -14.61 -2.08
C MET A 146 0.41 -15.43 -3.25
N ASN A 147 0.96 -15.26 -4.45
CA ASN A 147 0.50 -16.00 -5.64
C ASN A 147 0.81 -17.49 -5.52
N SER A 148 2.01 -17.84 -5.04
CA SER A 148 2.41 -19.23 -4.79
C SER A 148 1.51 -19.89 -3.74
N SER A 149 1.32 -19.26 -2.58
CA SER A 149 0.44 -19.77 -1.51
C SER A 149 -1.01 -19.96 -2.03
N PHE A 150 -1.53 -18.99 -2.79
CA PHE A 150 -2.85 -19.09 -3.40
C PHE A 150 -2.99 -20.36 -4.27
N GLN A 151 -2.03 -20.59 -5.17
CA GLN A 151 -2.08 -21.74 -6.07
C GLN A 151 -1.84 -23.07 -5.34
N GLN A 152 -0.88 -23.14 -4.43
CA GLN A 152 -0.61 -24.33 -3.60
C GLN A 152 -1.83 -24.79 -2.80
N LYS A 153 -2.71 -23.84 -2.42
CA LYS A 153 -3.96 -24.15 -1.71
C LYS A 153 -5.14 -24.46 -2.62
N GLY A 154 -4.90 -24.62 -3.93
CA GLY A 154 -5.93 -24.98 -4.90
C GLY A 154 -6.65 -23.80 -5.54
N GLY A 155 -6.17 -22.56 -5.32
CA GLY A 155 -6.65 -21.39 -6.07
C GLY A 155 -6.24 -21.46 -7.54
N THR A 156 -7.10 -21.03 -8.42
CA THR A 156 -6.83 -21.02 -9.88
C THR A 156 -6.45 -19.61 -10.32
N TYR A 157 -5.22 -19.40 -10.77
CA TYR A 157 -4.79 -18.13 -11.36
C TYR A 157 -4.95 -18.15 -12.89
N ARG A 158 -5.62 -17.14 -13.41
CA ARG A 158 -5.85 -16.93 -14.85
C ARG A 158 -5.27 -15.56 -15.24
N PRO A 159 -4.00 -15.51 -15.62
CA PRO A 159 -3.40 -14.30 -16.20
C PRO A 159 -3.96 -14.06 -17.61
N GLU A 160 -3.69 -12.88 -18.16
CA GLU A 160 -4.02 -12.52 -19.53
C GLU A 160 -5.52 -12.55 -19.85
N GLN A 161 -6.35 -12.35 -18.83
CA GLN A 161 -7.80 -12.32 -18.94
C GLN A 161 -8.32 -10.91 -18.63
N THR A 162 -8.54 -10.10 -19.65
CA THR A 162 -9.16 -8.77 -19.47
C THR A 162 -10.66 -8.93 -19.41
N VAL A 163 -11.27 -8.60 -18.27
CA VAL A 163 -12.72 -8.60 -18.11
C VAL A 163 -13.33 -7.51 -18.99
N GLN A 164 -14.26 -7.92 -19.86
CA GLN A 164 -14.97 -7.06 -20.81
C GLN A 164 -16.39 -6.75 -20.33
N LYS A 165 -17.07 -7.74 -19.74
CA LYS A 165 -18.44 -7.65 -19.29
C LYS A 165 -18.66 -8.46 -18.02
N ILE A 166 -19.53 -7.96 -17.16
CA ILE A 166 -20.06 -8.66 -15.99
C ILE A 166 -21.58 -8.54 -16.04
N GLU A 167 -22.27 -9.66 -15.97
CA GLU A 167 -23.73 -9.75 -15.90
C GLU A 167 -24.11 -10.46 -14.61
N PHE A 168 -25.22 -10.04 -14.00
CA PHE A 168 -25.79 -10.67 -12.81
C PHE A 168 -27.22 -11.09 -13.11
N SER A 169 -27.53 -12.36 -12.96
CA SER A 169 -28.88 -12.90 -13.11
C SER A 169 -29.01 -14.21 -12.33
N SER A 170 -30.17 -14.45 -11.77
CA SER A 170 -30.46 -15.68 -11.00
C SER A 170 -29.43 -15.96 -9.88
N ASN A 171 -28.97 -14.91 -9.18
CA ASN A 171 -27.96 -14.97 -8.13
C ASN A 171 -26.58 -15.50 -8.60
N GLU A 172 -26.28 -15.43 -9.87
CA GLU A 172 -25.01 -15.84 -10.46
C GLU A 172 -24.41 -14.70 -11.29
N PHE A 173 -23.12 -14.47 -11.12
CA PHE A 173 -22.32 -13.56 -11.98
C PHE A 173 -21.78 -14.35 -13.15
N LYS A 174 -21.94 -13.81 -14.36
CA LYS A 174 -21.28 -14.25 -15.57
C LYS A 174 -20.25 -13.20 -15.95
N ILE A 175 -18.97 -13.59 -15.96
CA ILE A 175 -17.84 -12.73 -16.27
C ILE A 175 -17.29 -13.12 -17.64
N GLU A 176 -17.33 -12.20 -18.59
CA GLU A 176 -16.80 -12.40 -19.94
C GLU A 176 -15.43 -11.73 -20.07
N THR A 177 -14.47 -12.50 -20.57
CA THR A 177 -13.17 -12.01 -21.01
C THR A 177 -13.05 -12.22 -22.52
N GLY A 178 -11.97 -11.76 -23.15
CA GLY A 178 -11.81 -11.96 -24.60
C GLY A 178 -11.72 -13.41 -25.03
N THR A 179 -11.42 -14.33 -24.11
CA THR A 179 -11.14 -15.75 -24.42
C THR A 179 -11.94 -16.75 -23.60
N HIS A 180 -12.50 -16.35 -22.45
CA HIS A 180 -13.20 -17.25 -21.53
C HIS A 180 -14.42 -16.58 -20.90
N ASN A 181 -15.34 -17.44 -20.45
CA ASN A 181 -16.46 -17.07 -19.61
C ASN A 181 -16.35 -17.79 -18.26
N PHE A 182 -16.60 -17.05 -17.17
CA PHE A 182 -16.58 -17.59 -15.81
C PHE A 182 -17.94 -17.36 -15.16
N LYS A 183 -18.30 -18.23 -14.23
CA LYS A 183 -19.52 -18.12 -13.43
C LYS A 183 -19.20 -18.25 -11.96
N THR A 184 -19.87 -17.45 -11.12
CA THR A 184 -19.67 -17.45 -9.68
C THR A 184 -20.84 -16.81 -8.94
N GLU A 185 -21.08 -17.23 -7.71
CA GLU A 185 -22.08 -16.62 -6.81
C GLU A 185 -21.52 -15.37 -6.10
N LYS A 186 -20.19 -15.29 -5.89
CA LYS A 186 -19.56 -14.13 -5.25
C LYS A 186 -18.45 -13.57 -6.14
N LEU A 187 -18.45 -12.26 -6.31
CA LEU A 187 -17.50 -11.52 -7.13
C LEU A 187 -16.75 -10.49 -6.30
N VAL A 188 -15.41 -10.53 -6.33
CA VAL A 188 -14.57 -9.52 -5.68
C VAL A 188 -13.83 -8.70 -6.74
N ILE A 189 -14.12 -7.41 -6.80
CA ILE A 189 -13.47 -6.44 -7.68
C ILE A 189 -12.32 -5.79 -6.93
N ALA A 190 -11.09 -6.22 -7.23
CA ALA A 190 -9.82 -5.69 -6.70
C ALA A 190 -8.91 -5.25 -7.86
N GLY A 191 -9.49 -4.61 -8.87
CA GLY A 191 -8.87 -4.32 -10.16
C GLY A 191 -7.93 -3.11 -10.20
N GLY A 192 -7.52 -2.56 -9.04
CA GLY A 192 -6.66 -1.38 -8.98
C GLY A 192 -7.30 -0.19 -9.72
N LEU A 193 -6.61 0.42 -10.68
CA LEU A 193 -7.13 1.54 -11.46
C LEU A 193 -8.35 1.16 -12.33
N MET A 194 -8.57 -0.12 -12.59
CA MET A 194 -9.75 -0.57 -13.34
C MET A 194 -10.98 -0.77 -12.45
N THR A 195 -10.86 -0.63 -11.13
CA THR A 195 -11.96 -0.85 -10.19
C THR A 195 -13.17 0.01 -10.52
N THR A 196 -13.01 1.29 -10.84
CA THR A 196 -14.13 2.18 -11.22
C THR A 196 -14.93 1.62 -12.40
N LYS A 197 -14.24 1.17 -13.45
CA LYS A 197 -14.90 0.63 -14.65
C LYS A 197 -15.62 -0.69 -14.35
N LEU A 198 -14.97 -1.60 -13.63
CA LEU A 198 -15.53 -2.92 -13.31
C LEU A 198 -16.69 -2.81 -12.32
N ALA A 199 -16.57 -1.95 -11.30
CA ALA A 199 -17.60 -1.73 -10.30
C ALA A 199 -18.91 -1.19 -10.91
N LYS A 200 -18.82 -0.30 -11.91
CA LYS A 200 -19.98 0.20 -12.64
C LYS A 200 -20.82 -0.89 -13.31
N MET A 201 -20.19 -2.00 -13.73
CA MET A 201 -20.88 -3.12 -14.37
C MET A 201 -21.82 -3.87 -13.42
N VAL A 202 -21.65 -3.68 -12.11
CA VAL A 202 -22.47 -4.28 -11.04
C VAL A 202 -23.10 -3.23 -10.14
N GLY A 203 -23.37 -2.03 -10.70
CA GLY A 203 -24.11 -0.97 -10.03
C GLY A 203 -23.39 -0.29 -8.86
N MET A 204 -22.05 -0.36 -8.81
CA MET A 204 -21.27 0.30 -7.77
C MET A 204 -20.51 1.51 -8.31
N GLU A 205 -20.50 2.61 -7.55
CA GLU A 205 -19.66 3.78 -7.82
C GLU A 205 -18.46 3.80 -6.87
N VAL A 206 -17.28 3.56 -7.43
CA VAL A 206 -16.00 3.55 -6.70
C VAL A 206 -15.03 4.48 -7.41
N PRO A 207 -14.83 5.70 -6.91
CA PRO A 207 -13.92 6.65 -7.54
C PRO A 207 -12.47 6.24 -7.29
N VAL A 208 -11.73 6.00 -8.36
CA VAL A 208 -10.29 5.71 -8.31
C VAL A 208 -9.54 6.67 -9.23
N ILE A 209 -8.48 7.26 -8.70
CA ILE A 209 -7.66 8.27 -9.36
C ILE A 209 -6.22 7.76 -9.45
N PRO A 210 -5.56 7.82 -10.63
CA PRO A 210 -4.15 7.53 -10.76
C PRO A 210 -3.30 8.68 -10.19
N GLU A 211 -2.20 8.33 -9.52
CA GLU A 211 -1.13 9.25 -9.17
C GLU A 211 0.21 8.59 -9.46
N ARG A 212 1.04 9.24 -10.28
CA ARG A 212 2.36 8.73 -10.59
C ARG A 212 3.33 8.96 -9.44
N GLY A 213 4.13 7.94 -9.14
CA GLY A 213 5.28 8.04 -8.26
C GLY A 213 6.51 7.47 -8.92
N GLN A 214 7.61 8.24 -8.94
CA GLN A 214 8.88 7.81 -9.49
C GLN A 214 9.83 7.36 -8.39
N ILE A 215 10.64 6.37 -8.69
CA ILE A 215 11.59 5.73 -7.76
C ILE A 215 12.95 5.60 -8.45
N LEU A 216 14.00 5.84 -7.67
CA LEU A 216 15.39 5.57 -8.03
C LEU A 216 15.95 4.41 -7.22
N VAL A 217 16.85 3.62 -7.80
CA VAL A 217 17.61 2.58 -7.10
C VAL A 217 19.09 2.78 -7.35
N THR A 218 19.88 2.70 -6.26
CA THR A 218 21.33 2.79 -6.31
C THR A 218 21.99 1.42 -6.51
N GLU A 219 23.26 1.42 -6.80
CA GLU A 219 24.10 0.25 -6.64
C GLU A 219 24.07 -0.31 -5.22
N ARG A 220 24.52 -1.53 -5.05
CA ARG A 220 24.59 -2.21 -3.75
C ARG A 220 25.78 -1.70 -2.95
N THR A 221 25.57 -1.55 -1.64
CA THR A 221 26.59 -1.20 -0.67
C THR A 221 26.35 -1.95 0.64
N SER A 222 27.26 -1.83 1.58
CA SER A 222 27.08 -2.41 2.92
C SER A 222 25.79 -1.85 3.55
N ARG A 223 25.05 -2.70 4.23
CA ARG A 223 23.82 -2.30 4.90
C ARG A 223 24.13 -1.48 6.14
N VAL A 224 23.72 -0.23 6.14
CA VAL A 224 23.97 0.77 7.18
C VAL A 224 22.73 1.52 7.64
N PHE A 225 21.63 1.42 6.87
CA PHE A 225 20.38 2.14 7.11
C PHE A 225 19.24 1.15 7.34
N ASN A 226 18.94 0.89 8.63
CA ASN A 226 18.00 -0.17 9.02
C ASN A 226 16.56 0.32 9.22
N TYR A 227 16.33 1.61 9.25
CA TYR A 227 15.00 2.19 9.41
C TYR A 227 14.48 2.71 8.07
N PRO A 228 13.41 2.14 7.52
CA PRO A 228 12.80 2.71 6.33
C PRO A 228 12.24 4.10 6.64
N THR A 229 12.26 4.97 5.64
CA THR A 229 11.52 6.23 5.65
C THR A 229 10.52 6.25 4.50
N ALA A 230 9.62 7.24 4.46
CA ALA A 230 8.73 7.43 3.31
C ALA A 230 9.50 7.73 2.00
N GLU A 231 10.75 8.19 2.10
CA GLU A 231 11.56 8.66 0.98
C GLU A 231 12.85 7.86 0.71
N ILE A 232 13.38 7.17 1.72
CA ILE A 232 14.64 6.43 1.63
C ILE A 232 14.47 5.08 2.33
N ARG A 233 14.83 4.03 1.62
CA ARG A 233 14.91 2.68 2.19
C ARG A 233 16.15 1.97 1.67
N GLN A 234 16.90 1.30 2.55
CA GLN A 234 17.94 0.39 2.11
C GLN A 234 17.38 -1.04 2.07
N ASN A 235 17.46 -1.64 0.89
CA ASN A 235 17.00 -3.01 0.66
C ASN A 235 17.92 -4.02 1.35
N TYR A 236 17.44 -5.26 1.49
CA TYR A 236 18.23 -6.36 2.04
C TYR A 236 19.54 -6.61 1.28
N ASP A 237 19.53 -6.40 -0.04
CA ASP A 237 20.72 -6.57 -0.89
C ASP A 237 21.73 -5.41 -0.80
N GLY A 238 21.44 -4.39 0.01
CA GLY A 238 22.28 -3.23 0.22
C GLY A 238 22.02 -2.06 -0.72
N SER A 239 21.19 -2.19 -1.75
CA SER A 239 20.81 -1.07 -2.61
C SER A 239 19.86 -0.11 -1.88
N PHE A 240 19.93 1.19 -2.18
CA PHE A 240 18.96 2.15 -1.70
C PHE A 240 17.84 2.34 -2.73
N MET A 241 16.60 2.34 -2.26
CA MET A 241 15.45 2.88 -2.96
C MET A 241 15.22 4.31 -2.49
N LEU A 242 15.13 5.24 -3.43
CA LEU A 242 14.87 6.64 -3.17
C LEU A 242 13.57 7.03 -3.89
N GLY A 243 12.67 7.65 -3.21
CA GLY A 243 11.36 8.03 -3.76
C GLY A 243 10.53 8.74 -2.71
N SER A 244 9.29 9.01 -2.95
CA SER A 244 8.70 8.93 -4.28
C SER A 244 8.12 10.29 -4.61
N SER A 245 7.95 10.57 -5.89
CA SER A 245 7.19 11.75 -6.29
C SER A 245 5.68 11.55 -6.13
N HIS A 246 4.95 12.65 -6.17
CA HIS A 246 3.49 12.72 -6.19
C HIS A 246 3.07 13.57 -7.40
N GLU A 247 2.67 12.92 -8.46
CA GLU A 247 2.36 13.57 -9.73
C GLU A 247 0.92 13.21 -10.11
N ALA A 248 0.01 14.18 -9.91
CA ALA A 248 -1.38 14.02 -10.30
C ALA A 248 -1.53 14.00 -11.84
N GLY A 249 -2.45 13.22 -12.35
CA GLY A 249 -2.87 13.27 -13.75
C GLY A 249 -2.88 11.94 -14.48
N ASP A 250 -2.04 11.77 -15.48
CA ASP A 250 -2.18 10.78 -16.54
C ASP A 250 -1.84 9.34 -16.16
N TYR A 251 -2.29 8.40 -17.00
CA TYR A 251 -1.94 6.97 -16.94
C TYR A 251 -0.51 6.68 -17.44
N ASP A 252 0.33 7.73 -17.52
CA ASP A 252 1.72 7.61 -17.90
C ASP A 252 2.59 7.07 -16.76
N THR A 253 3.53 6.20 -17.08
CA THR A 253 4.50 5.60 -16.16
C THR A 253 5.95 5.93 -16.49
N ASP A 254 6.17 6.84 -17.44
CA ASP A 254 7.52 7.26 -17.80
C ASP A 254 8.16 8.05 -16.65
N THR A 255 9.48 8.10 -16.65
CA THR A 255 10.25 8.88 -15.69
C THR A 255 10.71 10.20 -16.33
N SER A 256 10.76 11.27 -15.54
CA SER A 256 11.29 12.55 -15.96
C SER A 256 12.57 12.90 -15.19
N TYR A 257 13.53 13.47 -15.89
CA TYR A 257 14.82 13.87 -15.31
C TYR A 257 14.65 14.86 -14.15
N GLU A 258 13.76 15.83 -14.30
CA GLU A 258 13.50 16.87 -13.31
C GLU A 258 12.98 16.28 -11.97
N VAL A 259 12.09 15.30 -12.05
CA VAL A 259 11.53 14.65 -10.88
C VAL A 259 12.55 13.75 -10.22
N LEU A 260 13.27 12.94 -11.00
CA LEU A 260 14.34 12.09 -10.49
C LEU A 260 15.44 12.92 -9.81
N GLN A 261 15.79 14.07 -10.37
CA GLN A 261 16.75 14.99 -9.77
C GLN A 261 16.26 15.54 -8.41
N LYS A 262 14.97 15.88 -8.29
CA LYS A 262 14.39 16.35 -7.01
C LYS A 262 14.47 15.25 -5.95
N ILE A 263 14.11 14.02 -6.30
CA ILE A 263 14.21 12.86 -5.39
C ILE A 263 15.66 12.66 -4.92
N ALA A 264 16.61 12.63 -5.86
CA ALA A 264 18.03 12.44 -5.53
C ALA A 264 18.58 13.58 -4.66
N LYS A 265 18.28 14.83 -4.99
CA LYS A 265 18.70 16.01 -4.21
C LYS A 265 18.18 15.95 -2.77
N ARG A 266 16.89 15.61 -2.58
CA ARG A 266 16.32 15.49 -1.22
C ARG A 266 16.99 14.37 -0.43
N ALA A 267 17.17 13.20 -1.05
CA ALA A 267 17.85 12.08 -0.41
C ALA A 267 19.30 12.42 0.01
N ILE A 268 20.05 13.14 -0.82
CA ILE A 268 21.42 13.60 -0.50
C ILE A 268 21.43 14.65 0.62
N ARG A 269 20.42 15.52 0.70
CA ARG A 269 20.28 16.46 1.83
C ARG A 269 20.06 15.75 3.15
N ILE A 270 19.34 14.60 3.13
CA ILE A 270 19.11 13.75 4.30
C ILE A 270 20.37 12.91 4.62
N LEU A 271 20.88 12.18 3.63
CA LEU A 271 22.02 11.25 3.73
C LEU A 271 23.11 11.63 2.71
N PRO A 272 24.04 12.52 3.06
CA PRO A 272 25.04 13.06 2.11
C PRO A 272 25.91 12.01 1.40
N ASN A 273 26.11 10.87 2.01
CA ASN A 273 26.93 9.80 1.41
C ASN A 273 26.29 9.16 0.17
N LEU A 274 24.96 9.32 -0.02
CA LEU A 274 24.27 8.83 -1.23
C LEU A 274 24.78 9.48 -2.52
N LYS A 275 25.39 10.66 -2.44
CA LYS A 275 26.00 11.34 -3.62
C LYS A 275 27.11 10.52 -4.29
N ASN A 276 27.70 9.58 -3.57
CA ASN A 276 28.81 8.76 -4.06
C ASN A 276 28.35 7.45 -4.73
N LEU A 277 27.04 7.14 -4.67
CA LEU A 277 26.51 5.90 -5.22
C LEU A 277 26.01 6.11 -6.66
N GLN A 278 26.22 5.09 -7.48
CA GLN A 278 25.71 5.04 -8.85
C GLN A 278 24.22 4.76 -8.82
N LEU A 279 23.45 5.46 -9.67
CA LEU A 279 22.06 5.13 -9.95
C LEU A 279 22.01 4.05 -11.02
N ILE A 280 21.40 2.91 -10.71
CA ILE A 280 21.36 1.75 -11.62
C ILE A 280 20.00 1.53 -12.27
N ARG A 281 18.94 2.08 -11.67
CA ARG A 281 17.56 1.92 -12.18
C ARG A 281 16.66 3.04 -11.72
N SER A 282 15.68 3.37 -12.57
CA SER A 282 14.52 4.19 -12.21
C SER A 282 13.26 3.62 -12.83
N TRP A 283 12.11 3.94 -12.24
CA TRP A 283 10.80 3.66 -12.84
C TRP A 283 9.74 4.58 -12.28
N GLY A 284 8.66 4.75 -13.03
CA GLY A 284 7.39 5.32 -12.57
C GLY A 284 6.36 4.22 -12.39
N ALA A 285 5.48 4.37 -11.41
CA ALA A 285 4.34 3.50 -11.19
C ALA A 285 3.12 4.31 -10.75
N LEU A 286 1.93 3.84 -11.10
CA LEU A 286 0.69 4.51 -10.75
C LEU A 286 0.15 3.99 -9.42
N ARG A 287 -0.04 4.89 -8.47
CA ARG A 287 -0.81 4.62 -7.26
C ARG A 287 -2.29 4.54 -7.59
N VAL A 288 -3.00 3.78 -6.77
CA VAL A 288 -4.45 3.64 -6.81
C VAL A 288 -5.01 4.46 -5.67
N LEU A 289 -5.43 5.68 -5.95
CA LEU A 289 -5.97 6.59 -4.95
C LEU A 289 -7.50 6.66 -5.02
N THR A 290 -8.12 6.92 -3.90
CA THR A 290 -9.47 7.48 -3.79
C THR A 290 -9.36 8.98 -3.56
N PRO A 291 -10.43 9.80 -3.71
CA PRO A 291 -10.36 11.25 -3.53
C PRO A 291 -9.77 11.70 -2.20
N ASP A 292 -9.99 10.94 -1.14
CA ASP A 292 -9.46 11.20 0.21
C ASP A 292 -8.27 10.31 0.58
N GLN A 293 -7.74 9.52 -0.37
CA GLN A 293 -6.62 8.58 -0.22
C GLN A 293 -6.87 7.45 0.80
N LYS A 294 -8.11 7.22 1.20
CA LYS A 294 -8.49 6.21 2.20
C LYS A 294 -9.17 5.01 1.53
N PRO A 295 -9.16 3.82 2.15
CA PRO A 295 -9.77 2.64 1.56
C PRO A 295 -11.24 2.81 1.22
N VAL A 296 -11.70 2.11 0.19
CA VAL A 296 -13.12 1.91 -0.12
C VAL A 296 -13.41 0.42 -0.10
N TYR A 297 -14.40 0.05 0.71
CA TYR A 297 -14.99 -1.28 0.79
C TYR A 297 -16.50 -1.15 0.61
N LEU A 298 -17.03 -1.90 -0.32
CA LEU A 298 -18.44 -1.79 -0.71
C LEU A 298 -18.96 -3.13 -1.20
N GLU A 299 -20.18 -3.49 -0.80
CA GLU A 299 -20.98 -4.51 -1.44
C GLU A 299 -22.04 -3.83 -2.29
N SER A 300 -22.39 -4.42 -3.44
CA SER A 300 -23.40 -3.86 -4.34
C SER A 300 -24.82 -4.05 -3.81
N ASP A 301 -25.56 -2.96 -3.70
CA ASP A 301 -27.01 -3.01 -3.40
C ASP A 301 -27.82 -3.61 -4.58
N GLN A 302 -27.32 -3.49 -5.84
CA GLN A 302 -28.00 -3.95 -7.05
C GLN A 302 -27.67 -5.40 -7.43
N CYS A 303 -26.46 -5.85 -7.09
CA CYS A 303 -25.95 -7.18 -7.40
C CYS A 303 -25.37 -7.81 -6.13
N PRO A 304 -26.21 -8.32 -5.21
CA PRO A 304 -25.75 -8.93 -3.95
C PRO A 304 -24.70 -10.02 -4.20
N GLY A 305 -23.65 -10.01 -3.38
CA GLY A 305 -22.48 -10.88 -3.57
C GLY A 305 -21.38 -10.29 -4.44
N ALA A 306 -21.56 -9.07 -5.00
CA ALA A 306 -20.46 -8.33 -5.64
C ALA A 306 -19.82 -7.36 -4.63
N TYR A 307 -18.52 -7.48 -4.45
CA TYR A 307 -17.71 -6.67 -3.53
C TYR A 307 -16.68 -5.86 -4.30
N ALA A 308 -16.49 -4.60 -3.93
CA ALA A 308 -15.37 -3.78 -4.42
C ALA A 308 -14.42 -3.46 -3.27
N ILE A 309 -13.12 -3.69 -3.49
CA ILE A 309 -12.05 -3.48 -2.53
C ILE A 309 -10.96 -2.67 -3.21
N THR A 310 -10.71 -1.45 -2.74
CA THR A 310 -9.61 -0.63 -3.23
C THR A 310 -8.96 0.16 -2.10
N SER A 311 -7.63 0.32 -2.19
CA SER A 311 -6.83 1.00 -1.16
C SER A 311 -5.49 1.45 -1.73
N HIS A 312 -5.07 2.66 -1.38
CA HIS A 312 -3.69 3.11 -1.60
C HIS A 312 -2.69 2.24 -0.82
N SER A 313 -3.04 1.88 0.41
CA SER A 313 -2.13 1.17 1.34
C SER A 313 -2.23 -0.36 1.24
N GLY A 314 -2.35 -0.92 0.04
CA GLY A 314 -2.55 -2.35 -0.16
C GLY A 314 -1.49 -3.25 0.47
N VAL A 315 -0.22 -2.81 0.53
CA VAL A 315 0.86 -3.52 1.23
C VAL A 315 0.64 -3.48 2.75
N SER A 316 0.49 -2.29 3.33
CA SER A 316 0.27 -2.16 4.79
C SER A 316 -0.94 -2.96 5.27
N LEU A 317 -2.03 -2.95 4.50
CA LEU A 317 -3.29 -3.61 4.85
C LEU A 317 -3.38 -5.09 4.42
N ALA A 318 -2.35 -5.67 3.82
CA ALA A 318 -2.39 -7.03 3.28
C ALA A 318 -2.80 -8.08 4.33
N SER A 319 -2.31 -7.96 5.56
CA SER A 319 -2.63 -8.85 6.68
C SER A 319 -4.11 -8.82 7.07
N ILE A 320 -4.73 -7.64 7.09
CA ILE A 320 -6.17 -7.46 7.35
C ILE A 320 -7.00 -7.92 6.16
N HIS A 321 -6.60 -7.57 4.93
CA HIS A 321 -7.32 -7.99 3.74
C HIS A 321 -7.38 -9.50 3.61
N SER A 322 -6.32 -10.20 4.00
CA SER A 322 -6.26 -11.67 3.97
C SER A 322 -7.06 -12.37 5.09
N SER A 323 -7.52 -11.64 6.09
CA SER A 323 -8.26 -12.16 7.25
C SER A 323 -9.66 -11.56 7.36
N ILE A 324 -9.77 -10.33 7.83
CA ILE A 324 -11.06 -9.69 8.18
C ILE A 324 -11.97 -9.49 6.95
N LEU A 325 -11.42 -9.06 5.80
CA LEU A 325 -12.26 -8.94 4.60
C LEU A 325 -12.71 -10.29 4.05
N VAL A 326 -11.94 -11.36 4.29
CA VAL A 326 -12.37 -12.71 3.93
C VAL A 326 -13.58 -13.16 4.76
N GLU A 327 -13.61 -12.82 6.05
CA GLU A 327 -14.77 -13.09 6.92
C GLU A 327 -15.99 -12.29 6.48
N TRP A 328 -15.83 -11.02 6.14
CA TRP A 328 -16.92 -10.22 5.60
C TRP A 328 -17.51 -10.83 4.33
N ILE A 329 -16.66 -11.24 3.35
CA ILE A 329 -17.12 -11.76 2.06
C ILE A 329 -17.74 -13.16 2.17
N LEU A 330 -17.17 -14.05 2.98
CA LEU A 330 -17.62 -15.44 3.07
C LEU A 330 -18.67 -15.69 4.15
N GLU A 331 -18.59 -14.96 5.25
CA GLU A 331 -19.41 -15.18 6.46
C GLU A 331 -20.36 -14.01 6.72
N GLU A 332 -20.35 -12.98 5.86
CA GLU A 332 -21.17 -11.75 5.97
C GLU A 332 -20.97 -11.01 7.30
N ARG A 333 -19.83 -11.25 7.94
CA ARG A 333 -19.46 -10.62 9.22
C ARG A 333 -18.86 -9.24 8.96
N ILE A 334 -19.70 -8.20 9.10
CA ILE A 334 -19.29 -6.80 8.91
C ILE A 334 -18.40 -6.36 10.07
N PRO A 335 -17.15 -5.92 9.83
CA PRO A 335 -16.28 -5.43 10.89
C PRO A 335 -16.81 -4.14 11.54
N PRO A 336 -16.59 -3.92 12.85
CA PRO A 336 -16.97 -2.68 13.51
C PRO A 336 -16.42 -1.43 12.81
N GLY A 337 -17.26 -0.40 12.64
CA GLY A 337 -16.88 0.85 12.01
C GLY A 337 -16.58 0.75 10.50
N PHE A 338 -16.96 -0.34 9.85
CA PHE A 338 -16.71 -0.60 8.42
C PHE A 338 -17.41 0.40 7.50
N THR A 339 -18.53 0.97 7.94
CA THR A 339 -19.28 1.99 7.21
C THR A 339 -18.45 3.25 6.90
N ALA A 340 -17.42 3.55 7.70
CA ALA A 340 -16.50 4.66 7.42
C ALA A 340 -15.78 4.51 6.07
N PHE A 341 -15.63 3.28 5.56
CA PHE A 341 -14.97 3.01 4.29
C PHE A 341 -15.91 3.02 3.08
N HIS A 342 -17.23 3.23 3.31
CA HIS A 342 -18.21 3.26 2.24
C HIS A 342 -18.04 4.52 1.36
N PRO A 343 -18.13 4.43 0.02
CA PRO A 343 -17.93 5.57 -0.88
C PRO A 343 -18.99 6.66 -0.78
N LYS A 344 -20.15 6.41 -0.17
CA LYS A 344 -21.17 7.46 0.13
C LYS A 344 -20.60 8.65 0.91
N ARG A 345 -19.42 8.50 1.57
CA ARG A 345 -18.73 9.62 2.22
C ARG A 345 -18.26 10.72 1.24
N PHE A 346 -18.15 10.42 -0.04
CA PHE A 346 -17.79 11.41 -1.07
C PHE A 346 -18.97 12.27 -1.52
N ASN A 347 -20.21 11.83 -1.28
CA ASN A 347 -21.42 12.53 -1.74
C ASN A 347 -21.92 13.58 -0.72
N VAL A 348 -21.26 13.74 0.43
CA VAL A 348 -21.69 14.68 1.49
C VAL A 348 -21.38 16.15 1.15
N GLN A 349 -20.65 16.42 0.06
CA GLN A 349 -20.29 17.80 -0.34
C GLN A 349 -21.36 18.53 -1.17
N GLU A 350 -22.48 17.89 -1.53
CA GLU A 350 -23.57 18.54 -2.25
C GLU A 350 -24.71 19.10 -1.34
N ALA A 351 -24.54 19.05 -0.03
CA ALA A 351 -25.57 19.43 0.94
C ALA A 351 -25.14 20.58 1.88
N ILE A 352 -24.41 21.61 1.35
CA ILE A 352 -24.20 22.89 2.05
C ILE A 352 -24.45 24.03 1.07
#